data_ddb8ce6924a4520a52436b4206cd0c70
#
_entry.id   ddb8ce6924a4520a52436b4206cd0c70
#
_cell.length_a   1.000
_cell.length_b   1.000
_cell.length_c   1.000
_cell.angle_alpha   90.00
_cell.angle_beta   90.00
_cell.angle_gamma   90.00
#
_symmetry.space_group_name_H-M   'P 1'
#
loop_
_entity.id
_entity.type
_entity.pdbx_description
1 polymer ?
#
loop_
_entity_poly.entity_id
_entity_poly.type
_entity_poly.pdbx_seq_one_letter_code
_entity_poly.pdbx_strand_id
1 'polypeptide(L)'
;MSRCIGCGVKLQKVDKNMDGYITDIEDNICQRCFNIKNYGKKALVNKNNIDYMNILNNIKEDDLVIYVSSLLTLNLDYINKFNKVILVLTKRDILPKSVKDGKIINYIKSRYSNILDVVIVSAYKKYNLDLLYNMIGKYNDGKNIYFVGITNSGKSTLVNEMMKSYSGIKGEITTSNFPSTTLGVVLVHIGKFRVKDTPGIVINNSVINYMDNSEIKLINSKKEIKPVTFQLKEKGVILVNELIKIEYITDVSSMTFYVSNNLKVERISINNKAKVFEFSREFDVASNQDLVIEDIGFIKFTRPLKIKVCTKNNIYMYLRDNLI
;
A
#
# COMPACT_ATOMS: atom_id res chain seq x y z
N MET A 1 -16.55 13.66 -25.18
CA MET A 1 -16.54 12.26 -24.69
C MET A 1 -16.33 12.26 -23.19
N SER A 2 -17.23 11.66 -22.44
CA SER A 2 -17.23 11.60 -20.98
C SER A 2 -16.12 10.68 -20.44
N ARG A 3 -15.74 10.88 -19.19
CA ARG A 3 -14.78 10.00 -18.48
C ARG A 3 -15.53 9.10 -17.50
N CYS A 4 -15.04 7.91 -17.31
CA CYS A 4 -15.58 6.99 -16.33
C CYS A 4 -15.47 7.59 -14.92
N ILE A 5 -16.59 7.72 -14.21
CA ILE A 5 -16.63 8.24 -12.83
C ILE A 5 -15.91 7.29 -11.83
N GLY A 6 -15.69 6.04 -12.21
CA GLY A 6 -15.01 5.05 -11.38
C GLY A 6 -13.48 5.07 -11.48
N CYS A 7 -12.92 5.12 -12.69
CA CYS A 7 -11.48 4.98 -12.91
C CYS A 7 -10.84 6.14 -13.69
N GLY A 8 -11.62 7.14 -14.09
CA GLY A 8 -11.13 8.32 -14.80
C GLY A 8 -10.76 8.10 -16.27
N VAL A 9 -10.82 6.88 -16.78
CA VAL A 9 -10.48 6.60 -18.19
C VAL A 9 -11.54 7.19 -19.11
N LYS A 10 -11.13 7.59 -20.33
CA LYS A 10 -12.05 8.07 -21.37
C LYS A 10 -12.98 6.93 -21.78
N LEU A 11 -14.29 7.18 -21.75
CA LEU A 11 -15.28 6.20 -22.14
C LEU A 11 -15.27 5.98 -23.65
N GLN A 12 -15.43 4.72 -24.08
CA GLN A 12 -15.42 4.32 -25.48
C GLN A 12 -16.34 3.10 -25.73
N LYS A 13 -16.81 2.95 -26.98
CA LYS A 13 -17.67 1.84 -27.44
C LYS A 13 -17.01 0.97 -28.49
N VAL A 14 -15.76 1.27 -28.85
CA VAL A 14 -15.10 0.70 -30.04
C VAL A 14 -14.57 -0.70 -29.77
N ASP A 15 -13.89 -0.89 -28.63
CA ASP A 15 -13.27 -2.16 -28.28
C ASP A 15 -13.66 -2.61 -26.88
N LYS A 16 -14.35 -3.77 -26.84
CA LYS A 16 -14.85 -4.40 -25.61
C LYS A 16 -13.74 -4.85 -24.66
N ASN A 17 -12.54 -5.11 -25.19
CA ASN A 17 -11.38 -5.55 -24.42
C ASN A 17 -10.50 -4.39 -23.94
N MET A 18 -10.74 -3.17 -24.41
CA MET A 18 -10.00 -2.00 -23.99
C MET A 18 -10.65 -1.29 -22.80
N ASP A 19 -9.79 -0.59 -22.05
CA ASP A 19 -10.21 0.24 -20.92
C ASP A 19 -11.24 1.30 -21.36
N GLY A 20 -12.21 1.56 -20.49
CA GLY A 20 -13.23 2.58 -20.77
C GLY A 20 -14.44 2.09 -21.54
N TYR A 21 -14.52 0.80 -21.90
CA TYR A 21 -15.67 0.26 -22.64
C TYR A 21 -16.97 0.43 -21.87
N ILE A 22 -18.00 0.92 -22.60
CA ILE A 22 -19.37 1.06 -22.11
C ILE A 22 -20.34 0.38 -23.11
N THR A 23 -21.42 -0.16 -22.59
CA THR A 23 -22.49 -0.77 -23.40
C THR A 23 -23.47 0.27 -23.89
N ASP A 24 -23.75 1.29 -23.10
CA ASP A 24 -24.69 2.35 -23.43
C ASP A 24 -24.06 3.75 -23.39
N ILE A 25 -24.60 4.72 -24.18
CA ILE A 25 -24.05 6.09 -24.23
C ILE A 25 -24.32 6.85 -22.93
N GLU A 26 -25.37 6.47 -22.21
CA GLU A 26 -25.74 7.05 -20.93
C GLU A 26 -24.90 6.51 -19.74
N ASP A 27 -24.11 5.46 -19.97
CA ASP A 27 -23.25 4.90 -18.95
C ASP A 27 -22.13 5.87 -18.56
N ASN A 28 -22.12 6.29 -17.31
CA ASN A 28 -21.05 7.09 -16.72
C ASN A 28 -19.93 6.23 -16.11
N ILE A 29 -20.08 4.90 -16.12
CA ILE A 29 -19.15 3.93 -15.55
C ILE A 29 -18.77 2.90 -16.61
N CYS A 30 -17.47 2.67 -16.82
CA CYS A 30 -17.02 1.63 -17.74
C CYS A 30 -17.34 0.23 -17.19
N GLN A 31 -17.51 -0.75 -18.10
CA GLN A 31 -17.90 -2.13 -17.79
C GLN A 31 -16.97 -2.78 -16.76
N ARG A 32 -15.68 -2.45 -16.80
CA ARG A 32 -14.71 -2.89 -15.79
C ARG A 32 -15.06 -2.38 -14.39
N CYS A 33 -15.27 -1.08 -14.22
CA CYS A 33 -15.65 -0.50 -12.93
C CYS A 33 -17.01 -1.01 -12.45
N PHE A 34 -17.94 -1.22 -13.36
CA PHE A 34 -19.24 -1.84 -13.09
C PHE A 34 -19.08 -3.28 -12.56
N ASN A 35 -18.24 -4.09 -13.19
CA ASN A 35 -17.98 -5.45 -12.78
C ASN A 35 -17.27 -5.53 -11.42
N ILE A 36 -16.33 -4.63 -11.15
CA ILE A 36 -15.67 -4.54 -9.84
C ILE A 36 -16.68 -4.18 -8.75
N LYS A 37 -17.56 -3.22 -9.03
CA LYS A 37 -18.58 -2.75 -8.08
C LYS A 37 -19.60 -3.83 -7.73
N ASN A 38 -20.13 -4.49 -8.73
CA ASN A 38 -21.29 -5.36 -8.56
C ASN A 38 -20.91 -6.83 -8.34
N TYR A 39 -19.77 -7.27 -8.84
CA TYR A 39 -19.37 -8.69 -8.82
C TYR A 39 -18.04 -8.95 -8.12
N GLY A 40 -17.36 -7.91 -7.61
CA GLY A 40 -16.05 -8.05 -6.95
C GLY A 40 -14.95 -8.61 -7.84
N LYS A 41 -15.18 -8.68 -9.16
CA LYS A 41 -14.22 -9.23 -10.11
C LYS A 41 -13.05 -8.25 -10.27
N LYS A 42 -11.86 -8.64 -9.79
CA LYS A 42 -10.62 -7.95 -10.17
C LYS A 42 -10.38 -8.17 -11.66
N ALA A 43 -10.49 -7.10 -12.44
CA ALA A 43 -9.83 -7.08 -13.73
C ALA A 43 -8.34 -6.87 -13.44
N LEU A 44 -7.51 -7.87 -13.76
CA LEU A 44 -6.06 -7.71 -13.79
C LEU A 44 -5.74 -6.51 -14.68
N VAL A 45 -5.20 -5.47 -14.08
CA VAL A 45 -4.75 -4.30 -14.84
C VAL A 45 -3.40 -4.65 -15.42
N ASN A 46 -3.37 -5.16 -16.64
CA ASN A 46 -2.17 -5.17 -17.46
C ASN A 46 -1.85 -3.75 -17.96
N LYS A 47 -1.68 -2.79 -17.03
CA LYS A 47 -1.03 -1.54 -17.39
C LYS A 47 0.46 -1.72 -17.22
N ASN A 48 1.18 -1.56 -18.31
CA ASN A 48 2.62 -1.47 -18.30
C ASN A 48 3.03 -0.35 -17.33
N ASN A 49 4.02 -0.61 -16.48
CA ASN A 49 4.65 0.39 -15.61
C ASN A 49 5.07 1.66 -16.39
N ILE A 50 5.18 1.59 -17.70
CA ILE A 50 5.51 2.68 -18.62
C ILE A 50 4.50 3.84 -18.53
N ASP A 51 3.19 3.56 -18.56
CA ASP A 51 2.16 4.63 -18.50
C ASP A 51 2.16 5.34 -17.14
N TYR A 52 2.43 4.59 -16.08
CA TYR A 52 2.51 5.14 -14.75
C TYR A 52 3.75 6.04 -14.60
N MET A 53 4.91 5.57 -15.07
CA MET A 53 6.14 6.34 -15.02
C MET A 53 6.02 7.65 -15.80
N ASN A 54 5.31 7.66 -16.94
CA ASN A 54 5.00 8.87 -17.68
C ASN A 54 4.18 9.88 -16.87
N ILE A 55 3.23 9.40 -16.06
CA ILE A 55 2.47 10.28 -15.15
C ILE A 55 3.38 10.90 -14.10
N LEU A 56 4.25 10.10 -13.46
CA LEU A 56 5.20 10.60 -12.46
C LEU A 56 6.20 11.60 -13.04
N ASN A 57 6.70 11.34 -14.23
CA ASN A 57 7.66 12.22 -14.92
C ASN A 57 7.04 13.57 -15.33
N ASN A 58 5.72 13.67 -15.41
CA ASN A 58 5.01 14.92 -15.68
C ASN A 58 4.76 15.77 -14.42
N ILE A 59 5.08 15.27 -13.22
CA ILE A 59 5.03 16.03 -11.97
C ILE A 59 6.25 16.95 -11.94
N LYS A 60 6.00 18.25 -11.83
CA LYS A 60 7.06 19.27 -11.85
C LYS A 60 7.74 19.36 -10.48
N GLU A 61 8.95 19.89 -10.46
CA GLU A 61 9.74 20.08 -9.24
C GLU A 61 9.04 20.96 -8.18
N ASP A 62 8.25 21.93 -8.63
CA ASP A 62 7.49 22.84 -7.76
C ASP A 62 6.14 22.27 -7.28
N ASP A 63 5.66 21.19 -7.87
CA ASP A 63 4.38 20.59 -7.49
C ASP A 63 4.48 19.95 -6.11
N LEU A 64 3.41 20.07 -5.32
CA LEU A 64 3.32 19.43 -4.01
C LEU A 64 2.88 17.97 -4.16
N VAL A 65 3.69 17.05 -3.68
CA VAL A 65 3.41 15.62 -3.70
C VAL A 65 3.01 15.11 -2.32
N ILE A 66 1.82 14.56 -2.23
CA ILE A 66 1.34 13.81 -1.08
C ILE A 66 1.66 12.34 -1.34
N TYR A 67 2.81 11.88 -0.83
CA TYR A 67 3.25 10.50 -1.03
C TYR A 67 2.63 9.59 0.02
N VAL A 68 1.79 8.66 -0.43
CA VAL A 68 1.01 7.78 0.44
C VAL A 68 1.63 6.39 0.50
N SER A 69 2.04 5.95 1.67
CA SER A 69 2.56 4.61 1.94
C SER A 69 1.84 3.97 3.14
N SER A 70 1.78 2.65 3.15
CA SER A 70 1.23 1.90 4.29
C SER A 70 2.28 1.75 5.39
N LEU A 71 1.91 1.90 6.66
CA LEU A 71 2.79 1.63 7.81
C LEU A 71 3.28 0.16 7.85
N LEU A 72 2.53 -0.78 7.29
CA LEU A 72 2.96 -2.18 7.29
C LEU A 72 4.16 -2.42 6.38
N THR A 73 4.15 -1.83 5.19
CA THR A 73 5.20 -2.08 4.21
C THR A 73 6.19 -0.93 4.13
N LEU A 74 5.74 0.32 4.30
CA LEU A 74 6.59 1.51 4.23
C LEU A 74 7.48 1.52 2.98
N ASN A 75 6.87 1.28 1.82
CA ASN A 75 7.60 1.32 0.57
C ASN A 75 7.76 2.77 0.10
N LEU A 76 9.00 3.22 -0.02
CA LEU A 76 9.40 4.58 -0.38
C LEU A 76 10.28 4.61 -1.64
N ASP A 77 10.26 3.56 -2.46
CA ASP A 77 11.14 3.39 -3.64
C ASP A 77 11.12 4.58 -4.60
N TYR A 78 9.99 5.27 -4.71
CA TYR A 78 9.83 6.39 -5.64
C TYR A 78 9.89 7.77 -4.99
N ILE A 79 10.13 7.87 -3.67
CA ILE A 79 10.03 9.15 -2.94
C ILE A 79 11.07 10.17 -3.39
N ASN A 80 12.26 9.71 -3.76
CA ASN A 80 13.37 10.55 -4.20
C ASN A 80 13.17 11.16 -5.61
N LYS A 81 12.09 10.80 -6.31
CA LYS A 81 11.73 11.44 -7.59
C LYS A 81 11.10 12.83 -7.42
N PHE A 82 10.73 13.20 -6.21
CA PHE A 82 9.97 14.41 -5.93
C PHE A 82 10.74 15.33 -4.96
N ASN A 83 10.67 16.64 -5.20
CA ASN A 83 11.39 17.62 -4.39
C ASN A 83 10.58 18.14 -3.20
N LYS A 84 9.25 18.28 -3.36
CA LYS A 84 8.35 18.79 -2.32
C LYS A 84 7.37 17.71 -1.88
N VAL A 85 7.71 16.96 -0.84
CA VAL A 85 6.94 15.80 -0.40
C VAL A 85 6.37 15.98 0.99
N ILE A 86 5.06 15.76 1.16
CA ILE A 86 4.45 15.39 2.44
C ILE A 86 4.28 13.87 2.42
N LEU A 87 4.96 13.18 3.32
CA LEU A 87 4.81 11.72 3.45
C LEU A 87 3.64 11.40 4.36
N VAL A 88 2.68 10.66 3.83
CA VAL A 88 1.49 10.20 4.55
C VAL A 88 1.58 8.69 4.79
N LEU A 89 1.67 8.31 6.04
CA LEU A 89 1.71 6.91 6.47
C LEU A 89 0.32 6.48 6.92
N THR A 90 -0.30 5.60 6.15
CA THR A 90 -1.68 5.15 6.35
C THR A 90 -1.78 3.90 7.22
N LYS A 91 -3.02 3.51 7.53
CA LYS A 91 -3.36 2.28 8.27
C LYS A 91 -2.83 2.29 9.72
N ARG A 92 -2.81 3.47 10.39
CA ARG A 92 -2.41 3.56 11.82
C ARG A 92 -3.27 2.70 12.72
N ASP A 93 -4.53 2.52 12.37
CA ASP A 93 -5.53 1.76 13.10
C ASP A 93 -5.25 0.25 13.20
N ILE A 94 -4.41 -0.28 12.32
CA ILE A 94 -4.06 -1.71 12.35
C ILE A 94 -2.74 -2.00 13.08
N LEU A 95 -1.90 -0.99 13.36
CA LEU A 95 -0.72 -1.20 14.21
C LEU A 95 -1.09 -1.17 15.70
N PRO A 96 -0.37 -1.92 16.55
CA PRO A 96 -0.58 -1.90 18.00
C PRO A 96 -0.56 -0.48 18.56
N LYS A 97 -1.43 -0.20 19.54
CA LYS A 97 -1.49 1.11 20.21
C LYS A 97 -0.19 1.49 20.93
N SER A 98 0.57 0.49 21.35
CA SER A 98 1.91 0.67 21.97
C SER A 98 2.96 1.28 21.04
N VAL A 99 2.74 1.23 19.73
CA VAL A 99 3.64 1.85 18.75
C VAL A 99 3.53 3.38 18.83
N LYS A 100 4.67 4.04 19.05
CA LYS A 100 4.74 5.49 19.18
C LYS A 100 4.97 6.15 17.82
N ASP A 101 4.02 6.95 17.37
CA ASP A 101 4.08 7.65 16.08
C ASP A 101 5.33 8.54 15.95
N GLY A 102 5.72 9.23 17.03
CA GLY A 102 6.92 10.07 17.04
C GLY A 102 8.21 9.31 16.72
N LYS A 103 8.34 8.04 17.13
CA LYS A 103 9.52 7.21 16.79
C LYS A 103 9.60 7.00 15.27
N ILE A 104 8.47 6.67 14.64
CA ILE A 104 8.40 6.46 13.19
C ILE A 104 8.69 7.76 12.43
N ILE A 105 8.10 8.88 12.86
CA ILE A 105 8.32 10.18 12.23
C ILE A 105 9.80 10.57 12.29
N ASN A 106 10.44 10.42 13.45
CA ASN A 106 11.86 10.72 13.63
C ASN A 106 12.75 9.81 12.77
N TYR A 107 12.42 8.53 12.69
CA TYR A 107 13.10 7.57 11.82
C TYR A 107 13.09 8.03 10.35
N ILE A 108 11.94 8.48 9.84
CA ILE A 108 11.81 8.96 8.47
C ILE A 108 12.57 10.27 8.27
N LYS A 109 12.36 11.27 9.13
CA LYS A 109 12.98 12.59 9.00
C LYS A 109 14.50 12.55 9.05
N SER A 110 15.08 11.58 9.73
CA SER A 110 16.55 11.40 9.79
C SER A 110 17.16 10.83 8.51
N ARG A 111 16.35 10.26 7.60
CA ARG A 111 16.82 9.55 6.40
C ARG A 111 16.51 10.23 5.08
N TYR A 112 15.48 11.07 5.05
CA TYR A 112 14.97 11.67 3.81
C TYR A 112 14.93 13.18 3.93
N SER A 113 15.81 13.89 3.23
CA SER A 113 15.92 15.35 3.26
C SER A 113 14.89 16.06 2.39
N ASN A 114 14.33 15.39 1.39
CA ASN A 114 13.31 15.93 0.48
C ASN A 114 11.88 15.89 1.04
N ILE A 115 11.69 15.35 2.25
CA ILE A 115 10.40 15.30 2.92
C ILE A 115 10.18 16.58 3.71
N LEU A 116 9.18 17.38 3.31
CA LEU A 116 8.77 18.61 4.00
C LEU A 116 8.17 18.30 5.38
N ASP A 117 7.31 17.26 5.42
CA ASP A 117 6.71 16.82 6.67
C ASP A 117 6.21 15.37 6.56
N VAL A 118 5.95 14.75 7.72
CA VAL A 118 5.46 13.37 7.85
C VAL A 118 4.23 13.35 8.73
N VAL A 119 3.17 12.72 8.26
CA VAL A 119 1.95 12.51 9.04
C VAL A 119 1.51 11.06 9.01
N ILE A 120 1.13 10.54 10.16
CA ILE A 120 0.59 9.19 10.32
C ILE A 120 -0.93 9.32 10.45
N VAL A 121 -1.68 8.61 9.60
CA VAL A 121 -3.13 8.73 9.51
C VAL A 121 -3.86 7.39 9.55
N SER A 122 -5.12 7.42 9.93
CA SER A 122 -6.09 6.38 9.63
C SER A 122 -7.32 6.99 8.98
N ALA A 123 -7.56 6.66 7.72
CA ALA A 123 -8.78 7.06 7.02
C ALA A 123 -10.02 6.43 7.70
N TYR A 124 -9.91 5.17 8.09
CA TYR A 124 -11.01 4.43 8.74
C TYR A 124 -11.41 5.03 10.10
N LYS A 125 -10.44 5.51 10.90
CA LYS A 125 -10.67 6.12 12.22
C LYS A 125 -10.69 7.65 12.18
N LYS A 126 -10.55 8.26 11.02
CA LYS A 126 -10.42 9.72 10.83
C LYS A 126 -9.29 10.34 11.64
N TYR A 127 -8.26 9.54 11.93
CA TYR A 127 -7.13 9.97 12.75
C TYR A 127 -6.19 10.84 11.94
N ASN A 128 -5.86 12.03 12.45
CA ASN A 128 -4.95 13.02 11.88
C ASN A 128 -5.32 13.52 10.46
N LEU A 129 -6.59 13.43 10.05
CA LEU A 129 -7.01 13.98 8.75
C LEU A 129 -6.95 15.50 8.73
N ASP A 130 -7.34 16.17 9.83
CA ASP A 130 -7.25 17.63 9.97
C ASP A 130 -5.79 18.09 9.94
N LEU A 131 -4.89 17.34 10.58
CA LEU A 131 -3.45 17.62 10.53
C LEU A 131 -2.93 17.56 9.09
N LEU A 132 -3.28 16.52 8.32
CA LEU A 132 -2.92 16.41 6.91
C LEU A 132 -3.51 17.57 6.09
N TYR A 133 -4.80 17.90 6.30
CA TYR A 133 -5.45 19.01 5.59
C TYR A 133 -4.74 20.35 5.84
N ASN A 134 -4.37 20.62 7.09
CA ASN A 134 -3.62 21.81 7.48
C ASN A 134 -2.19 21.81 6.91
N MET A 135 -1.52 20.66 6.87
CA MET A 135 -0.20 20.52 6.24
C MET A 135 -0.26 20.83 4.74
N ILE A 136 -1.28 20.31 4.04
CA ILE A 136 -1.50 20.65 2.63
C ILE A 136 -1.65 22.17 2.47
N GLY A 137 -2.42 22.82 3.33
CA GLY A 137 -2.60 24.28 3.32
C GLY A 137 -1.30 25.05 3.60
N LYS A 138 -0.47 24.54 4.50
CA LYS A 138 0.81 25.17 4.89
C LYS A 138 1.83 25.14 3.75
N TYR A 139 1.90 24.03 3.00
CA TYR A 139 2.93 23.81 1.98
C TYR A 139 2.44 24.04 0.55
N ASN A 140 1.15 24.30 0.36
CA ASN A 140 0.59 24.64 -0.96
C ASN A 140 0.84 26.10 -1.28
N ASP A 141 1.70 26.35 -2.25
CA ASP A 141 2.08 27.65 -2.78
C ASP A 141 1.33 28.02 -4.09
N GLY A 142 0.16 27.43 -4.32
CA GLY A 142 -0.65 27.64 -5.51
C GLY A 142 -0.30 26.75 -6.70
N LYS A 143 0.63 25.82 -6.53
CA LYS A 143 1.00 24.81 -7.55
C LYS A 143 0.04 23.61 -7.51
N ASN A 144 0.27 22.64 -8.41
CA ASN A 144 -0.52 21.42 -8.39
C ASN A 144 -0.23 20.58 -7.14
N ILE A 145 -1.24 19.86 -6.68
CA ILE A 145 -1.15 18.90 -5.58
C ILE A 145 -1.43 17.51 -6.17
N TYR A 146 -0.50 16.59 -6.00
CA TYR A 146 -0.64 15.21 -6.45
C TYR A 146 -0.68 14.25 -5.27
N PHE A 147 -1.64 13.32 -5.29
CA PHE A 147 -1.60 12.14 -4.44
C PHE A 147 -0.96 11.00 -5.22
N VAL A 148 0.18 10.53 -4.72
CA VAL A 148 1.00 9.47 -5.32
C VAL A 148 1.16 8.34 -4.29
N GLY A 149 1.23 7.11 -4.73
CA GLY A 149 1.47 5.98 -3.82
C GLY A 149 1.33 4.65 -4.52
N ILE A 150 1.83 3.62 -3.88
CA ILE A 150 1.77 2.25 -4.36
C ILE A 150 0.34 1.71 -4.28
N THR A 151 0.00 0.74 -5.11
CA THR A 151 -1.25 0.00 -4.97
C THR A 151 -1.37 -0.55 -3.55
N ASN A 152 -2.59 -0.56 -3.02
CA ASN A 152 -2.88 -1.01 -1.65
C ASN A 152 -2.26 -0.17 -0.50
N SER A 153 -1.60 0.94 -0.79
CA SER A 153 -1.13 1.88 0.26
C SER A 153 -2.26 2.56 1.04
N GLY A 154 -3.50 2.44 0.62
CA GLY A 154 -4.65 3.14 1.21
C GLY A 154 -4.91 4.53 0.61
N LYS A 155 -4.23 4.92 -0.48
CA LYS A 155 -4.35 6.22 -1.13
C LYS A 155 -5.80 6.58 -1.48
N SER A 156 -6.50 5.73 -2.25
CA SER A 156 -7.89 6.01 -2.66
C SER A 156 -8.85 6.06 -1.47
N THR A 157 -8.62 5.22 -0.45
CA THR A 157 -9.41 5.27 0.79
C THR A 157 -9.21 6.61 1.52
N LEU A 158 -7.95 7.07 1.60
CA LEU A 158 -7.61 8.34 2.22
C LEU A 158 -8.22 9.53 1.44
N VAL A 159 -8.05 9.57 0.12
CA VAL A 159 -8.60 10.63 -0.74
C VAL A 159 -10.12 10.68 -0.59
N ASN A 160 -10.81 9.54 -0.67
CA ASN A 160 -12.26 9.46 -0.51
C ASN A 160 -12.74 9.95 0.86
N GLU A 161 -12.03 9.57 1.94
CA GLU A 161 -12.41 10.02 3.28
C GLU A 161 -12.15 11.51 3.50
N MET A 162 -11.04 12.04 2.97
CA MET A 162 -10.77 13.47 3.01
C MET A 162 -11.82 14.27 2.20
N MET A 163 -12.19 13.78 1.02
CA MET A 163 -13.28 14.40 0.23
C MET A 163 -14.57 14.47 1.04
N LYS A 164 -14.97 13.37 1.70
CA LYS A 164 -16.18 13.33 2.54
C LYS A 164 -16.09 14.28 3.74
N SER A 165 -14.95 14.30 4.40
CA SER A 165 -14.76 15.08 5.63
C SER A 165 -14.73 16.59 5.36
N TYR A 166 -14.29 17.01 4.18
CA TYR A 166 -14.14 18.42 3.82
C TYR A 166 -15.09 18.89 2.72
N SER A 167 -16.09 18.07 2.33
CA SER A 167 -17.10 18.41 1.31
C SER A 167 -18.20 19.37 1.79
N GLY A 168 -17.91 20.27 2.71
CA GLY A 168 -18.88 21.23 3.27
C GLY A 168 -19.43 22.29 2.30
N ILE A 169 -19.08 22.24 1.03
CA ILE A 169 -19.63 23.11 -0.02
C ILE A 169 -20.42 22.20 -0.97
N LYS A 170 -21.71 22.48 -1.13
CA LYS A 170 -22.58 21.87 -2.16
C LYS A 170 -21.96 22.10 -3.55
N GLY A 171 -21.08 21.23 -3.95
CA GLY A 171 -20.50 21.12 -5.28
C GLY A 171 -20.59 19.66 -5.69
N GLU A 172 -21.05 19.40 -6.89
CA GLU A 172 -21.23 18.06 -7.44
C GLU A 172 -20.02 17.17 -7.16
N ILE A 173 -20.22 16.17 -6.32
CA ILE A 173 -19.23 15.15 -5.99
C ILE A 173 -19.13 14.23 -7.19
N THR A 174 -18.25 14.54 -8.14
CA THR A 174 -17.79 13.56 -9.12
C THR A 174 -16.78 12.64 -8.45
N THR A 175 -17.25 11.81 -7.54
CA THR A 175 -16.42 10.88 -6.80
C THR A 175 -16.46 9.52 -7.43
N SER A 176 -15.31 9.03 -7.85
CA SER A 176 -15.14 7.60 -8.00
C SER A 176 -15.09 6.97 -6.60
N ASN A 177 -16.18 6.39 -6.14
CA ASN A 177 -16.28 5.68 -4.86
C ASN A 177 -15.57 4.33 -4.86
N PHE A 178 -14.60 4.09 -5.76
CA PHE A 178 -13.96 2.80 -5.92
C PHE A 178 -12.51 2.83 -5.49
N PRO A 179 -12.15 2.08 -4.44
CA PRO A 179 -10.74 1.88 -4.10
C PRO A 179 -10.03 1.14 -5.24
N SER A 180 -8.84 1.59 -5.57
CA SER A 180 -7.81 0.91 -6.38
C SER A 180 -8.00 0.77 -7.91
N THR A 181 -8.81 1.58 -8.57
CA THR A 181 -9.04 1.41 -10.01
C THR A 181 -8.83 2.65 -10.88
N THR A 182 -8.15 3.66 -10.34
CA THR A 182 -7.81 4.87 -11.10
C THR A 182 -6.85 4.49 -12.24
N LEU A 183 -7.32 4.56 -13.48
CA LEU A 183 -6.53 4.24 -14.68
C LEU A 183 -5.83 5.48 -15.28
N GLY A 184 -6.20 6.66 -14.84
CA GLY A 184 -5.62 7.93 -15.23
C GLY A 184 -5.61 8.90 -14.06
N VAL A 185 -5.02 10.07 -14.23
CA VAL A 185 -5.06 11.14 -13.23
C VAL A 185 -6.50 11.66 -13.12
N VAL A 186 -7.05 11.61 -11.92
CA VAL A 186 -8.40 12.12 -11.61
C VAL A 186 -8.27 13.41 -10.81
N LEU A 187 -8.97 14.44 -11.26
CA LEU A 187 -9.06 15.70 -10.55
C LEU A 187 -10.17 15.61 -9.52
N VAL A 188 -9.84 15.86 -8.24
CA VAL A 188 -10.78 15.84 -7.13
C VAL A 188 -10.67 17.13 -6.31
N HIS A 189 -11.71 17.46 -5.55
CA HIS A 189 -11.69 18.56 -4.60
C HIS A 189 -11.70 18.04 -3.16
N ILE A 190 -10.77 18.52 -2.35
CA ILE A 190 -10.71 18.28 -0.90
C ILE A 190 -10.83 19.64 -0.23
N GLY A 191 -12.05 20.01 0.19
CA GLY A 191 -12.35 21.36 0.65
C GLY A 191 -11.98 22.40 -0.41
N LYS A 192 -11.11 23.34 -0.08
CA LYS A 192 -10.63 24.38 -0.99
C LYS A 192 -9.53 23.93 -1.97
N PHE A 193 -8.97 22.74 -1.79
CA PHE A 193 -7.85 22.27 -2.58
C PHE A 193 -8.31 21.47 -3.80
N ARG A 194 -7.73 21.81 -4.95
CA ARG A 194 -7.87 21.06 -6.20
C ARG A 194 -6.70 20.08 -6.31
N VAL A 195 -6.98 18.80 -6.26
CA VAL A 195 -6.00 17.74 -6.10
C VAL A 195 -6.05 16.76 -7.26
N LYS A 196 -4.91 16.28 -7.69
CA LYS A 196 -4.76 15.27 -8.73
C LYS A 196 -4.48 13.91 -8.10
N ASP A 197 -5.47 13.02 -8.09
CA ASP A 197 -5.29 11.63 -7.67
C ASP A 197 -4.70 10.83 -8.83
N THR A 198 -3.51 10.23 -8.63
CA THR A 198 -2.83 9.42 -9.64
C THR A 198 -3.22 7.95 -9.49
N PRO A 199 -3.09 7.12 -10.55
CA PRO A 199 -3.15 5.67 -10.39
C PRO A 199 -2.16 5.18 -9.33
N GLY A 200 -2.43 4.05 -8.67
CA GLY A 200 -1.46 3.42 -7.77
C GLY A 200 -0.30 2.78 -8.53
N ILE A 201 0.92 2.95 -8.04
CA ILE A 201 2.10 2.26 -8.59
C ILE A 201 1.92 0.76 -8.36
N VAL A 202 2.02 -0.01 -9.42
CA VAL A 202 1.93 -1.48 -9.34
C VAL A 202 3.31 -2.04 -9.06
N ILE A 203 3.44 -2.80 -7.98
CA ILE A 203 4.63 -3.62 -7.71
C ILE A 203 4.47 -4.95 -8.44
N ASN A 204 5.33 -5.23 -9.41
CA ASN A 204 5.20 -6.40 -10.28
C ASN A 204 5.13 -7.73 -9.51
N ASN A 205 5.92 -7.83 -8.44
CA ASN A 205 6.01 -9.02 -7.59
C ASN A 205 5.24 -8.87 -6.28
N SER A 206 4.18 -8.05 -6.24
CA SER A 206 3.27 -7.99 -5.09
C SER A 206 2.51 -9.31 -4.95
N VAL A 207 2.34 -9.79 -3.74
CA VAL A 207 1.62 -11.03 -3.44
C VAL A 207 0.17 -11.01 -3.95
N ILE A 208 -0.45 -9.83 -3.94
CA ILE A 208 -1.83 -9.62 -4.41
C ILE A 208 -2.01 -10.02 -5.87
N ASN A 209 -0.97 -9.92 -6.70
CA ASN A 209 -1.04 -10.28 -8.12
C ASN A 209 -1.30 -11.78 -8.34
N TYR A 210 -1.01 -12.60 -7.35
CA TYR A 210 -1.10 -14.06 -7.39
C TYR A 210 -2.24 -14.63 -6.54
N MET A 211 -3.02 -13.76 -5.87
CA MET A 211 -4.08 -14.15 -4.95
C MET A 211 -5.48 -13.97 -5.55
N ASP A 212 -6.38 -14.85 -5.18
CA ASP A 212 -7.80 -14.65 -5.42
C ASP A 212 -8.44 -13.70 -4.37
N ASN A 213 -9.72 -13.38 -4.56
CA ASN A 213 -10.43 -12.44 -3.68
C ASN A 213 -10.60 -12.97 -2.23
N SER A 214 -10.62 -14.28 -2.03
CA SER A 214 -10.73 -14.89 -0.70
C SER A 214 -9.40 -14.83 0.04
N GLU A 215 -8.31 -15.11 -0.65
CA GLU A 215 -6.94 -15.01 -0.13
C GLU A 215 -6.57 -13.56 0.21
N ILE A 216 -6.96 -12.58 -0.62
CA ILE A 216 -6.75 -11.16 -0.35
C ILE A 216 -7.44 -10.70 0.95
N LYS A 217 -8.62 -11.26 1.27
CA LYS A 217 -9.29 -10.98 2.55
C LYS A 217 -8.46 -11.45 3.75
N LEU A 218 -7.66 -12.50 3.61
CA LEU A 218 -6.80 -13.01 4.69
C LEU A 218 -5.66 -12.04 5.01
N ILE A 219 -5.03 -11.45 4.01
CA ILE A 219 -3.90 -10.53 4.21
C ILE A 219 -4.35 -9.12 4.64
N ASN A 220 -5.57 -8.71 4.30
CA ASN A 220 -6.10 -7.40 4.65
C ASN A 220 -6.62 -7.36 6.09
N SER A 221 -5.84 -6.77 7.00
CA SER A 221 -6.28 -6.54 8.38
C SER A 221 -7.30 -5.41 8.43
N LYS A 222 -8.42 -5.66 9.13
CA LYS A 222 -9.44 -4.65 9.48
C LYS A 222 -9.44 -4.28 10.97
N LYS A 223 -8.61 -4.96 11.76
CA LYS A 223 -8.49 -4.77 13.21
C LYS A 223 -7.03 -4.62 13.57
N GLU A 224 -6.78 -4.08 14.75
CA GLU A 224 -5.44 -4.01 15.33
C GLU A 224 -4.74 -5.37 15.27
N ILE A 225 -3.55 -5.39 14.69
CA ILE A 225 -2.73 -6.59 14.58
C ILE A 225 -2.26 -7.00 15.99
N LYS A 226 -2.41 -8.28 16.28
CA LYS A 226 -1.83 -8.93 17.45
C LYS A 226 -0.52 -9.60 17.02
N PRO A 227 0.64 -9.00 17.32
CA PRO A 227 1.91 -9.56 16.86
C PRO A 227 2.15 -10.95 17.45
N VAL A 228 2.66 -11.86 16.63
CA VAL A 228 3.01 -13.22 17.07
C VAL A 228 4.53 -13.30 17.17
N THR A 229 5.04 -13.63 18.37
CA THR A 229 6.48 -13.72 18.64
C THR A 229 6.91 -15.14 18.89
N PHE A 230 7.97 -15.57 18.21
CA PHE A 230 8.66 -16.83 18.46
C PHE A 230 10.05 -16.57 19.02
N GLN A 231 10.35 -17.18 20.15
CA GLN A 231 11.71 -17.31 20.64
C GLN A 231 12.37 -18.45 19.86
N LEU A 232 13.52 -18.19 19.26
CA LEU A 232 14.21 -19.11 18.37
C LEU A 232 15.44 -19.68 19.09
N LYS A 233 15.65 -20.97 18.90
CA LYS A 233 16.84 -21.69 19.32
C LYS A 233 17.22 -22.65 18.19
N GLU A 234 18.51 -22.77 17.91
CA GLU A 234 19.05 -23.66 16.89
C GLU A 234 18.42 -23.40 15.50
N LYS A 235 17.90 -24.44 14.88
CA LYS A 235 17.26 -24.40 13.57
C LYS A 235 15.77 -24.70 13.67
N GLY A 236 14.98 -24.17 12.75
CA GLY A 236 13.55 -24.44 12.72
C GLY A 236 12.87 -23.89 11.50
N VAL A 237 11.56 -24.12 11.45
CA VAL A 237 10.70 -23.71 10.36
C VAL A 237 9.46 -23.04 10.91
N ILE A 238 9.13 -21.86 10.38
CA ILE A 238 7.87 -21.15 10.65
C ILE A 238 7.08 -21.06 9.34
N LEU A 239 5.79 -21.35 9.42
CA LEU A 239 4.85 -21.24 8.31
C LEU A 239 3.88 -20.09 8.57
N VAL A 240 3.65 -19.27 7.55
CA VAL A 240 2.60 -18.23 7.55
C VAL A 240 1.52 -18.70 6.58
N ASN A 241 0.48 -19.29 7.09
CA ASN A 241 -0.49 -20.06 6.31
C ASN A 241 0.24 -21.04 5.36
N GLU A 242 -0.24 -21.09 4.10
CA GLU A 242 0.41 -21.79 3.00
C GLU A 242 1.11 -20.84 2.02
N LEU A 243 1.35 -19.60 2.46
CA LEU A 243 1.87 -18.53 1.61
C LEU A 243 3.39 -18.43 1.70
N ILE A 244 3.94 -18.57 2.92
CA ILE A 244 5.35 -18.33 3.20
C ILE A 244 5.86 -19.39 4.18
N LYS A 245 6.99 -20.00 3.85
CA LYS A 245 7.78 -20.85 4.74
C LYS A 245 9.09 -20.16 5.03
N ILE A 246 9.46 -20.06 6.31
CA ILE A 246 10.71 -19.45 6.76
C ILE A 246 11.52 -20.51 7.48
N GLU A 247 12.64 -20.86 6.90
CA GLU A 247 13.67 -21.70 7.52
C GLU A 247 14.70 -20.78 8.16
N TYR A 248 15.14 -21.09 9.38
CA TYR A 248 16.11 -20.29 10.10
C TYR A 248 17.15 -21.14 10.80
N ILE A 249 18.34 -20.56 10.98
CA ILE A 249 19.45 -21.11 11.76
C ILE A 249 19.95 -19.98 12.65
N THR A 250 19.95 -20.19 13.97
CA THR A 250 20.41 -19.21 14.95
C THR A 250 20.71 -19.87 16.29
N ASP A 251 21.60 -19.31 17.07
CA ASP A 251 21.83 -19.74 18.44
C ASP A 251 20.70 -19.28 19.36
N VAL A 252 20.42 -17.98 19.37
CA VAL A 252 19.30 -17.37 20.10
C VAL A 252 18.85 -16.10 19.40
N SER A 253 17.60 -16.05 18.98
CA SER A 253 17.00 -14.84 18.40
C SER A 253 15.49 -14.81 18.65
N SER A 254 14.81 -13.81 18.11
CA SER A 254 13.34 -13.77 18.06
C SER A 254 12.84 -13.23 16.75
N MET A 255 11.70 -13.77 16.30
CA MET A 255 10.93 -13.24 15.18
C MET A 255 9.56 -12.78 15.68
N THR A 256 9.21 -11.53 15.43
CA THR A 256 7.88 -10.99 15.73
C THR A 256 7.17 -10.63 14.43
N PHE A 257 6.07 -11.29 14.17
CA PHE A 257 5.28 -11.16 12.94
C PHE A 257 4.22 -10.08 13.11
N TYR A 258 4.27 -9.06 12.28
CA TYR A 258 3.25 -8.01 12.14
C TYR A 258 2.49 -8.26 10.83
N VAL A 259 1.59 -9.21 10.86
CA VAL A 259 0.76 -9.64 9.72
C VAL A 259 -0.70 -9.67 10.14
N SER A 260 -1.61 -9.78 9.17
CA SER A 260 -3.05 -9.87 9.46
C SER A 260 -3.37 -10.98 10.46
N ASN A 261 -4.26 -10.71 11.42
CA ASN A 261 -4.72 -11.71 12.40
C ASN A 261 -5.46 -12.90 11.77
N ASN A 262 -5.83 -12.81 10.49
CA ASN A 262 -6.45 -13.89 9.75
C ASN A 262 -5.43 -14.89 9.18
N LEU A 263 -4.13 -14.54 9.23
CA LEU A 263 -3.05 -15.42 8.84
C LEU A 263 -2.59 -16.23 10.05
N LYS A 264 -2.60 -17.55 9.91
CA LYS A 264 -2.06 -18.46 10.92
C LYS A 264 -0.54 -18.45 10.81
N VAL A 265 0.16 -18.13 11.90
CA VAL A 265 1.62 -18.20 11.99
C VAL A 265 1.98 -19.29 12.98
N GLU A 266 2.68 -20.32 12.54
CA GLU A 266 2.97 -21.49 13.36
C GLU A 266 4.37 -22.06 13.11
N ARG A 267 4.97 -22.63 14.17
CA ARG A 267 6.18 -23.40 14.05
C ARG A 267 5.80 -24.82 13.64
N ILE A 268 6.50 -25.34 12.64
CA ILE A 268 6.31 -26.72 12.15
C ILE A 268 7.59 -27.53 12.31
N SER A 269 7.46 -28.85 12.27
CA SER A 269 8.63 -29.74 12.25
C SER A 269 9.44 -29.55 10.97
N ILE A 270 10.76 -29.59 11.08
CA ILE A 270 11.70 -29.51 9.96
C ILE A 270 11.42 -30.61 8.92
N ASN A 271 10.97 -31.78 9.39
CA ASN A 271 10.66 -32.94 8.54
C ASN A 271 9.26 -32.88 7.93
N ASN A 272 8.48 -31.85 8.24
CA ASN A 272 7.15 -31.69 7.66
C ASN A 272 7.29 -31.39 6.17
N LYS A 273 6.83 -32.32 5.32
CA LYS A 273 6.71 -32.15 3.88
C LYS A 273 5.58 -31.17 3.56
N ALA A 274 5.72 -29.92 4.04
CA ALA A 274 4.81 -28.84 3.66
C ALA A 274 4.84 -28.64 2.15
N LYS A 275 3.76 -28.09 1.61
CA LYS A 275 3.55 -27.83 0.18
C LYS A 275 4.80 -27.33 -0.55
N VAL A 276 4.88 -27.64 -1.82
CA VAL A 276 5.98 -27.23 -2.70
C VAL A 276 5.99 -25.71 -2.80
N PHE A 277 7.11 -25.11 -2.43
CA PHE A 277 7.43 -23.70 -2.64
C PHE A 277 8.46 -23.62 -3.75
N GLU A 278 8.12 -22.92 -4.83
CA GLU A 278 8.93 -22.90 -6.07
C GLU A 278 10.08 -21.87 -6.00
N PHE A 279 9.90 -20.84 -5.20
CA PHE A 279 10.86 -19.75 -5.07
C PHE A 279 11.44 -19.72 -3.66
N SER A 280 12.74 -19.43 -3.57
CA SER A 280 13.39 -19.21 -2.28
C SER A 280 14.40 -18.06 -2.38
N ARG A 281 14.50 -17.30 -1.30
CA ARG A 281 15.48 -16.22 -1.15
C ARG A 281 16.10 -16.28 0.24
N GLU A 282 17.41 -16.13 0.31
CA GLU A 282 18.16 -16.09 1.55
C GLU A 282 18.41 -14.65 1.99
N PHE A 283 18.36 -14.41 3.28
CA PHE A 283 18.63 -13.11 3.90
C PHE A 283 19.57 -13.31 5.09
N ASP A 284 20.64 -12.52 5.10
CA ASP A 284 21.47 -12.29 6.27
C ASP A 284 20.89 -11.09 7.02
N VAL A 285 20.09 -11.36 8.04
CA VAL A 285 19.40 -10.32 8.81
C VAL A 285 20.31 -9.83 9.92
N ALA A 286 20.57 -8.53 9.97
CA ALA A 286 21.31 -7.89 11.04
C ALA A 286 20.44 -7.66 12.29
N SER A 287 21.05 -7.24 13.40
CA SER A 287 20.32 -6.81 14.59
C SER A 287 19.39 -5.65 14.27
N ASN A 288 18.20 -5.68 14.85
CA ASN A 288 17.22 -4.59 14.72
C ASN A 288 16.81 -4.28 13.27
N GLN A 289 16.63 -5.31 12.47
CA GLN A 289 16.04 -5.20 11.14
C GLN A 289 14.64 -5.80 11.08
N ASP A 290 13.86 -5.31 10.12
CA ASP A 290 12.59 -5.89 9.69
C ASP A 290 12.77 -6.50 8.29
N LEU A 291 12.25 -7.71 8.06
CA LEU A 291 11.97 -8.22 6.72
C LEU A 291 10.56 -7.80 6.34
N VAL A 292 10.44 -6.97 5.34
CA VAL A 292 9.16 -6.57 4.75
C VAL A 292 8.78 -7.52 3.62
N ILE A 293 7.53 -7.96 3.63
CA ILE A 293 6.92 -8.76 2.57
C ILE A 293 5.76 -7.95 2.01
N GLU A 294 5.88 -7.52 0.75
CA GLU A 294 4.94 -6.57 0.16
C GLU A 294 3.51 -7.10 0.21
N ASP A 295 2.59 -6.23 0.64
CA ASP A 295 1.17 -6.47 0.89
C ASP A 295 0.82 -7.42 2.06
N ILE A 296 1.76 -8.14 2.63
CA ILE A 296 1.52 -9.03 3.79
C ILE A 296 1.79 -8.32 5.10
N GLY A 297 2.96 -7.67 5.22
CA GLY A 297 3.40 -7.03 6.44
C GLY A 297 4.90 -7.14 6.64
N PHE A 298 5.34 -7.24 7.90
CA PHE A 298 6.77 -7.36 8.19
C PHE A 298 7.05 -8.27 9.38
N ILE A 299 8.28 -8.76 9.43
CA ILE A 299 8.82 -9.58 10.50
C ILE A 299 9.96 -8.82 11.14
N LYS A 300 9.83 -8.54 12.43
CA LYS A 300 10.85 -7.86 13.24
C LYS A 300 11.83 -8.86 13.81
N PHE A 301 13.12 -8.56 13.72
CA PHE A 301 14.20 -9.33 14.30
C PHE A 301 14.95 -8.50 15.35
N THR A 302 15.34 -9.15 16.44
CA THR A 302 16.08 -8.48 17.52
C THR A 302 17.58 -8.76 17.49
N ARG A 303 17.99 -9.90 16.94
CA ARG A 303 19.38 -10.33 16.82
C ARG A 303 19.67 -10.86 15.42
N PRO A 304 20.95 -10.91 15.02
CA PRO A 304 21.31 -11.41 13.69
C PRO A 304 20.92 -12.88 13.54
N LEU A 305 20.49 -13.24 12.33
CA LEU A 305 20.30 -14.64 11.96
C LEU A 305 20.24 -14.78 10.44
N LYS A 306 20.46 -16.00 9.96
CA LYS A 306 20.25 -16.37 8.57
C LYS A 306 18.88 -17.01 8.40
N ILE A 307 18.16 -16.54 7.41
CA ILE A 307 16.85 -17.09 7.07
C ILE A 307 16.77 -17.40 5.58
N LYS A 308 16.01 -18.45 5.27
CA LYS A 308 15.58 -18.76 3.90
C LYS A 308 14.07 -18.65 3.84
N VAL A 309 13.60 -17.73 3.04
CA VAL A 309 12.16 -17.48 2.82
C VAL A 309 11.75 -18.18 1.54
N CYS A 310 10.81 -19.10 1.64
CA CYS A 310 10.27 -19.86 0.51
C CYS A 310 8.81 -19.45 0.26
N THR A 311 8.45 -19.24 -1.01
CA THR A 311 7.14 -18.79 -1.46
C THR A 311 6.70 -19.52 -2.72
N LYS A 312 5.40 -19.53 -3.02
CA LYS A 312 4.88 -20.14 -4.27
C LYS A 312 5.26 -19.34 -5.51
N ASN A 313 5.35 -18.02 -5.38
CA ASN A 313 5.65 -17.08 -6.45
C ASN A 313 6.82 -16.18 -6.03
N ASN A 314 7.49 -15.57 -7.00
CA ASN A 314 8.55 -14.59 -6.71
C ASN A 314 7.93 -13.31 -6.13
N ILE A 315 7.92 -13.19 -4.81
CA ILE A 315 7.31 -12.07 -4.08
C ILE A 315 8.37 -11.00 -3.76
N TYR A 316 7.98 -9.73 -3.85
CA TYR A 316 8.85 -8.61 -3.48
C TYR A 316 9.05 -8.56 -1.97
N MET A 317 10.31 -8.66 -1.55
CA MET A 317 10.73 -8.66 -0.16
C MET A 317 12.03 -7.86 -0.01
N TYR A 318 12.16 -7.13 1.11
CA TYR A 318 13.35 -6.33 1.40
C TYR A 318 13.58 -6.17 2.90
N LEU A 319 14.84 -5.92 3.28
CA LEU A 319 15.23 -5.60 4.65
C LEU A 319 15.19 -4.08 4.85
N ARG A 320 14.78 -3.66 6.04
CA ARG A 320 14.89 -2.29 6.53
C ARG A 320 15.28 -2.29 8.00
N ASP A 321 15.75 -1.16 8.53
CA ASP A 321 15.90 -1.01 9.97
C ASP A 321 14.54 -1.06 10.67
N ASN A 322 14.51 -1.53 11.92
CA ASN A 322 13.29 -1.66 12.69
C ASN A 322 12.50 -0.34 12.73
N LEU A 323 11.27 -0.41 12.27
CA LEU A 323 10.37 0.74 12.27
C LEU A 323 9.79 1.01 13.68
N ILE A 324 9.58 -0.07 14.47
CA ILE A 324 8.88 -0.02 15.76
C ILE A 324 9.63 -0.79 16.86
#